data_13d453d546f75599a928feeb42390ade
#
_entry.id   13d453d546f75599a928feeb42390ade
#
_cell.length_a   1.000
_cell.length_b   1.000
_cell.length_c   1.000
_cell.angle_alpha   90.00
_cell.angle_beta   90.00
_cell.angle_gamma   90.00
#
_symmetry.space_group_name_H-M   'P 1'
#
loop_
_entity.id
_entity.type
_entity.pdbx_description
1 polymer ?
#
loop_
_entity_poly.entity_id
_entity_poly.type
_entity_poly.pdbx_seq_one_letter_code
_entity_poly.pdbx_strand_id
1 'polypeptide(L)'
;MNNVLGLAWIDLSCGLFFTQEINLEQNKEVSALSSALSRLLPMEILISDAYLQNPDIFALLRNWEQKLSVLPAARFNSESAQKALKNFFSVQTLDSFGNFSRAEIAAAGTLLSYVENTQKGKIPCIEKPYKIKSSNIMEIDAATRRNLEILEPCSVRGSCLLDTIDYTVTGAGGRMLARRLSAPLTDLVEINNRLDVIEFFLNNFNICRDIRELLQKMPEIERAVSRLAVGRGGPRDLKGLALALSLMPKLKNIVHLSGENAILNEIPDSLNAILNNLGNYTNLTTNILSALRDENDRPLPMLARDGNFLRSGYSPALDELRDIKSHAGK
;
A
#
# COMPACT_ATOMS: atom_id res chain seq x y z
N MET A 1 -19.27 4.33 -28.91
CA MET A 1 -19.09 4.08 -27.47
C MET A 1 -17.69 3.58 -27.27
N ASN A 2 -16.90 4.18 -26.37
CA ASN A 2 -15.54 3.68 -26.15
C ASN A 2 -15.63 2.32 -25.46
N ASN A 3 -15.14 1.29 -26.13
CA ASN A 3 -15.08 -0.10 -25.64
C ASN A 3 -13.99 -0.26 -24.54
N VAL A 4 -14.01 0.60 -23.53
CA VAL A 4 -12.94 0.67 -22.51
C VAL A 4 -13.56 0.82 -21.12
N LEU A 5 -13.19 -0.06 -20.21
CA LEU A 5 -13.51 0.01 -18.79
C LEU A 5 -12.32 0.56 -18.01
N GLY A 6 -12.52 1.66 -17.31
CA GLY A 6 -11.53 2.20 -16.37
C GLY A 6 -11.79 1.68 -14.95
N LEU A 7 -10.77 1.11 -14.36
CA LEU A 7 -10.76 0.69 -12.96
C LEU A 7 -9.80 1.55 -12.16
N ALA A 8 -10.16 1.85 -10.91
CA ALA A 8 -9.27 2.46 -9.94
C ALA A 8 -9.52 1.84 -8.56
N TRP A 9 -8.47 1.64 -7.78
CA TRP A 9 -8.60 1.14 -6.40
C TRP A 9 -7.54 1.70 -5.48
N ILE A 10 -7.90 1.86 -4.22
CA ILE A 10 -7.03 2.37 -3.16
C ILE A 10 -7.04 1.39 -2.00
N ASP A 11 -5.85 1.05 -1.50
CA ASP A 11 -5.69 0.45 -0.19
C ASP A 11 -5.48 1.58 0.84
N LEU A 12 -6.53 1.93 1.57
CA LEU A 12 -6.50 3.01 2.56
C LEU A 12 -5.57 2.72 3.75
N SER A 13 -5.19 1.46 3.96
CA SER A 13 -4.31 1.09 5.08
C SER A 13 -2.85 1.49 4.85
N CYS A 14 -2.42 1.48 3.60
CA CYS A 14 -1.05 1.81 3.18
C CYS A 14 -0.98 2.97 2.17
N GLY A 15 -2.12 3.44 1.66
CA GLY A 15 -2.19 4.57 0.73
C GLY A 15 -1.88 4.23 -0.73
N LEU A 16 -1.73 2.97 -1.07
CA LEU A 16 -1.45 2.54 -2.43
C LEU A 16 -2.65 2.79 -3.35
N PHE A 17 -2.43 3.48 -4.45
CA PHE A 17 -3.44 3.86 -5.41
C PHE A 17 -3.09 3.35 -6.81
N PHE A 18 -4.01 2.60 -7.42
CA PHE A 18 -3.79 1.98 -8.72
C PHE A 18 -4.91 2.32 -9.69
N THR A 19 -4.57 2.32 -10.99
CA THR A 19 -5.52 2.37 -12.08
C THR A 19 -5.23 1.28 -13.09
N GLN A 20 -6.25 0.87 -13.80
CA GLN A 20 -6.15 -0.08 -14.90
C GLN A 20 -7.19 0.22 -15.96
N GLU A 21 -6.76 0.19 -17.20
CA GLU A 21 -7.63 0.19 -18.36
C GLU A 21 -7.83 -1.23 -18.88
N ILE A 22 -9.07 -1.63 -19.07
CA ILE A 22 -9.43 -2.91 -19.69
C ILE A 22 -10.12 -2.60 -21.01
N ASN A 23 -9.54 -3.07 -22.10
CA ASN A 23 -10.17 -3.01 -23.41
C ASN A 23 -11.27 -4.07 -23.48
N LEU A 24 -12.48 -3.63 -23.78
CA LEU A 24 -13.64 -4.49 -23.88
C LEU A 24 -13.79 -4.94 -25.33
N GLU A 25 -13.36 -6.15 -25.64
CA GLU A 25 -13.78 -6.80 -26.86
C GLU A 25 -15.27 -7.16 -26.76
N GLN A 26 -15.97 -7.24 -27.89
CA GLN A 26 -17.42 -7.50 -27.92
C GLN A 26 -17.79 -8.67 -27.00
N ASN A 27 -18.72 -8.45 -26.07
CA ASN A 27 -19.27 -9.41 -25.11
C ASN A 27 -18.31 -9.91 -23.98
N LYS A 28 -17.17 -9.29 -23.75
CA LYS A 28 -16.25 -9.70 -22.67
C LYS A 28 -16.30 -8.79 -21.43
N GLU A 29 -17.18 -7.79 -21.39
CA GLU A 29 -17.28 -6.83 -20.28
C GLU A 29 -17.48 -7.50 -18.92
N VAL A 30 -18.42 -8.43 -18.86
CA VAL A 30 -18.79 -9.14 -17.63
C VAL A 30 -17.64 -10.02 -17.14
N SER A 31 -16.99 -10.74 -18.05
CA SER A 31 -15.86 -11.62 -17.73
C SER A 31 -14.66 -10.81 -17.22
N ALA A 32 -14.33 -9.69 -17.89
CA ALA A 32 -13.23 -8.83 -17.51
C ALA A 32 -13.47 -8.18 -16.14
N LEU A 33 -14.70 -7.70 -15.89
CA LEU A 33 -15.08 -7.13 -14.59
C LEU A 33 -15.06 -8.20 -13.50
N SER A 34 -15.59 -9.40 -13.78
CA SER A 34 -15.58 -10.54 -12.86
C SER A 34 -14.16 -10.94 -12.46
N SER A 35 -13.25 -11.03 -13.45
CA SER A 35 -11.84 -11.37 -13.22
C SER A 35 -11.14 -10.29 -12.38
N ALA A 36 -11.40 -9.01 -12.66
CA ALA A 36 -10.84 -7.91 -11.89
C ALA A 36 -11.33 -7.91 -10.44
N LEU A 37 -12.63 -8.05 -10.19
CA LEU A 37 -13.21 -8.12 -8.85
C LEU A 37 -12.69 -9.31 -8.05
N SER A 38 -12.59 -10.48 -8.69
CA SER A 38 -12.05 -11.69 -8.05
C SER A 38 -10.55 -11.60 -7.74
N ARG A 39 -9.81 -10.78 -8.51
CA ARG A 39 -8.40 -10.49 -8.25
C ARG A 39 -8.21 -9.51 -7.11
N LEU A 40 -9.03 -8.46 -7.07
CA LEU A 40 -8.90 -7.35 -6.12
C LEU A 40 -9.52 -7.65 -4.76
N LEU A 41 -10.54 -8.51 -4.71
CA LEU A 41 -11.32 -8.83 -3.51
C LEU A 41 -11.70 -7.56 -2.71
N PRO A 42 -12.37 -6.57 -3.35
CA PRO A 42 -12.59 -5.28 -2.74
C PRO A 42 -13.52 -5.38 -1.53
N MET A 43 -13.30 -4.50 -0.55
CA MET A 43 -14.18 -4.35 0.60
C MET A 43 -15.40 -3.47 0.26
N GLU A 44 -15.24 -2.53 -0.67
CA GLU A 44 -16.28 -1.66 -1.18
C GLU A 44 -16.07 -1.42 -2.68
N ILE A 45 -17.16 -1.36 -3.44
CA ILE A 45 -17.17 -1.17 -4.89
C ILE A 45 -18.02 0.05 -5.20
N LEU A 46 -17.42 1.09 -5.77
CA LEU A 46 -18.11 2.24 -6.31
C LEU A 46 -18.45 2.00 -7.78
N ILE A 47 -19.71 2.12 -8.13
CA ILE A 47 -20.16 1.91 -9.51
C ILE A 47 -21.18 2.97 -9.92
N SER A 48 -21.18 3.34 -11.21
CA SER A 48 -22.20 4.20 -11.76
C SER A 48 -23.55 3.48 -11.91
N ASP A 49 -24.63 4.17 -11.56
CA ASP A 49 -26.00 3.71 -11.78
C ASP A 49 -26.28 3.32 -13.25
N ALA A 50 -25.60 3.94 -14.22
CA ALA A 50 -25.69 3.61 -15.62
C ALA A 50 -25.27 2.15 -15.94
N TYR A 51 -24.32 1.59 -15.22
CA TYR A 51 -23.88 0.19 -15.42
C TYR A 51 -24.91 -0.82 -14.93
N LEU A 52 -25.76 -0.46 -13.98
CA LEU A 52 -26.81 -1.34 -13.46
C LEU A 52 -27.98 -1.53 -14.45
N GLN A 53 -28.03 -0.71 -15.50
CA GLN A 53 -28.99 -0.87 -16.59
C GLN A 53 -28.63 -2.05 -17.53
N ASN A 54 -27.38 -2.52 -17.49
CA ASN A 54 -26.96 -3.70 -18.22
C ASN A 54 -27.30 -4.96 -17.39
N PRO A 55 -28.21 -5.86 -17.87
CA PRO A 55 -28.66 -7.02 -17.11
C PRO A 55 -27.54 -7.97 -16.69
N ASP A 56 -26.54 -8.13 -17.55
CA ASP A 56 -25.42 -9.06 -17.29
C ASP A 56 -24.48 -8.53 -16.21
N ILE A 57 -24.19 -7.23 -16.24
CA ILE A 57 -23.41 -6.56 -15.20
C ILE A 57 -24.19 -6.57 -13.88
N PHE A 58 -25.49 -6.31 -13.93
CA PHE A 58 -26.35 -6.36 -12.74
C PHE A 58 -26.34 -7.77 -12.12
N ALA A 59 -26.48 -8.82 -12.94
CA ALA A 59 -26.43 -10.21 -12.48
C ALA A 59 -25.08 -10.56 -11.81
N LEU A 60 -23.96 -10.10 -12.38
CA LEU A 60 -22.64 -10.27 -11.79
C LEU A 60 -22.52 -9.57 -10.43
N LEU A 61 -23.00 -8.33 -10.35
CA LEU A 61 -22.86 -7.49 -9.15
C LEU A 61 -23.75 -7.93 -7.98
N ARG A 62 -24.79 -8.74 -8.22
CA ARG A 62 -25.59 -9.35 -7.13
C ARG A 62 -24.74 -10.14 -6.14
N ASN A 63 -23.67 -10.77 -6.61
CA ASN A 63 -22.74 -11.48 -5.73
C ASN A 63 -21.92 -10.53 -4.81
N TRP A 64 -21.95 -9.23 -5.09
CA TRP A 64 -21.24 -8.19 -4.37
C TRP A 64 -22.16 -7.16 -3.71
N GLU A 65 -23.48 -7.43 -3.64
CA GLU A 65 -24.51 -6.49 -3.23
C GLU A 65 -24.18 -5.78 -1.91
N GLN A 66 -23.68 -6.51 -0.92
CA GLN A 66 -23.31 -5.96 0.39
C GLN A 66 -22.11 -5.00 0.35
N LYS A 67 -21.36 -5.00 -0.74
CA LYS A 67 -20.16 -4.17 -0.93
C LYS A 67 -20.36 -3.07 -1.97
N LEU A 68 -21.56 -2.96 -2.54
CA LEU A 68 -21.85 -1.99 -3.60
C LEU A 68 -22.27 -0.63 -3.03
N SER A 69 -21.60 0.41 -3.52
CA SER A 69 -21.99 1.81 -3.35
C SER A 69 -22.28 2.41 -4.72
N VAL A 70 -23.57 2.57 -5.03
CA VAL A 70 -24.03 3.09 -6.32
C VAL A 70 -23.98 4.61 -6.30
N LEU A 71 -23.34 5.20 -7.29
CA LEU A 71 -23.21 6.64 -7.47
C LEU A 71 -23.85 7.09 -8.78
N PRO A 72 -24.43 8.31 -8.84
CA PRO A 72 -24.95 8.88 -10.08
C PRO A 72 -23.86 8.95 -11.17
N ALA A 73 -24.20 8.67 -12.43
CA ALA A 73 -23.29 8.72 -13.57
C ALA A 73 -22.56 10.08 -13.70
N ALA A 74 -23.21 11.18 -13.30
CA ALA A 74 -22.60 12.51 -13.30
C ALA A 74 -21.33 12.61 -12.42
N ARG A 75 -21.16 11.75 -11.42
CA ARG A 75 -19.95 11.69 -10.59
C ARG A 75 -18.73 11.18 -11.33
N PHE A 76 -18.93 10.37 -12.37
CA PHE A 76 -17.86 9.77 -13.18
C PHE A 76 -17.46 10.67 -14.37
N ASN A 77 -17.58 11.98 -14.21
CA ASN A 77 -17.14 12.94 -15.23
C ASN A 77 -15.62 13.10 -15.21
N SER A 78 -14.97 12.82 -16.35
CA SER A 78 -13.49 12.82 -16.45
C SER A 78 -12.85 14.20 -16.25
N GLU A 79 -13.54 15.31 -16.59
CA GLU A 79 -13.00 16.66 -16.43
C GLU A 79 -12.97 17.09 -14.95
N SER A 80 -14.08 16.85 -14.23
CA SER A 80 -14.15 17.09 -12.79
C SER A 80 -13.21 16.16 -12.01
N ALA A 81 -13.12 14.91 -12.43
CA ALA A 81 -12.19 13.93 -11.86
C ALA A 81 -10.72 14.35 -12.04
N GLN A 82 -10.36 14.84 -13.24
CA GLN A 82 -9.03 15.36 -13.50
C GLN A 82 -8.69 16.57 -12.62
N LYS A 83 -9.63 17.49 -12.43
CA LYS A 83 -9.44 18.63 -11.54
C LYS A 83 -9.24 18.18 -10.09
N ALA A 84 -10.05 17.23 -9.62
CA ALA A 84 -9.92 16.68 -8.26
C ALA A 84 -8.54 16.04 -8.03
N LEU A 85 -8.08 15.21 -8.97
CA LEU A 85 -6.75 14.59 -8.89
C LEU A 85 -5.61 15.62 -8.88
N LYS A 86 -5.67 16.64 -9.78
CA LYS A 86 -4.67 17.70 -9.82
C LYS A 86 -4.61 18.52 -8.53
N ASN A 87 -5.77 18.86 -7.98
CA ASN A 87 -5.85 19.62 -6.73
C ASN A 87 -5.29 18.80 -5.55
N PHE A 88 -5.69 17.54 -5.45
CA PHE A 88 -5.24 16.67 -4.37
C PHE A 88 -3.73 16.48 -4.35
N PHE A 89 -3.15 16.18 -5.51
CA PHE A 89 -1.70 15.97 -5.63
C PHE A 89 -0.90 17.26 -5.84
N SER A 90 -1.58 18.43 -5.87
CA SER A 90 -0.95 19.75 -6.08
C SER A 90 -0.08 19.81 -7.35
N VAL A 91 -0.58 19.23 -8.46
CA VAL A 91 0.13 19.17 -9.74
C VAL A 91 -0.62 19.90 -10.85
N GLN A 92 0.12 20.47 -11.81
CA GLN A 92 -0.45 21.17 -12.96
C GLN A 92 -1.01 20.19 -14.01
N THR A 93 -0.30 19.07 -14.22
CA THR A 93 -0.68 18.01 -15.16
C THR A 93 -0.57 16.65 -14.50
N LEU A 94 -1.32 15.66 -14.99
CA LEU A 94 -1.20 14.26 -14.54
C LEU A 94 -0.16 13.47 -15.35
N ASP A 95 0.43 14.07 -16.37
CA ASP A 95 1.37 13.40 -17.29
C ASP A 95 2.62 12.91 -16.56
N SER A 96 3.02 13.61 -15.48
CA SER A 96 4.13 13.18 -14.62
C SER A 96 3.87 11.87 -13.87
N PHE A 97 2.62 11.45 -13.76
CA PHE A 97 2.24 10.19 -13.08
C PHE A 97 2.06 9.04 -14.09
N GLY A 98 1.85 9.37 -15.36
CA GLY A 98 1.65 8.41 -16.44
C GLY A 98 0.58 8.85 -17.43
N ASN A 99 0.43 8.09 -18.50
CA ASN A 99 -0.59 8.35 -19.52
C ASN A 99 -1.87 7.57 -19.15
N PHE A 100 -2.82 8.25 -18.52
CA PHE A 100 -4.10 7.68 -18.13
C PHE A 100 -5.18 7.94 -19.18
N SER A 101 -6.04 6.96 -19.42
CA SER A 101 -7.23 7.15 -20.25
C SER A 101 -8.28 7.98 -19.54
N ARG A 102 -9.24 8.50 -20.32
CA ARG A 102 -10.39 9.22 -19.72
C ARG A 102 -11.19 8.37 -18.74
N ALA A 103 -11.29 7.06 -19.00
CA ALA A 103 -11.99 6.12 -18.15
C ALA A 103 -11.25 5.90 -16.82
N GLU A 104 -9.92 5.75 -16.87
CA GLU A 104 -9.08 5.66 -15.66
C GLU A 104 -9.16 6.94 -14.83
N ILE A 105 -9.07 8.11 -15.47
CA ILE A 105 -9.18 9.41 -14.78
C ILE A 105 -10.55 9.54 -14.10
N ALA A 106 -11.63 9.18 -14.80
CA ALA A 106 -12.97 9.24 -14.23
C ALA A 106 -13.11 8.33 -13.01
N ALA A 107 -12.65 7.09 -13.10
CA ALA A 107 -12.67 6.15 -11.98
C ALA A 107 -11.81 6.63 -10.80
N ALA A 108 -10.58 7.05 -11.07
CA ALA A 108 -9.63 7.48 -10.05
C ALA A 108 -10.09 8.75 -9.31
N GLY A 109 -10.55 9.77 -10.03
CA GLY A 109 -11.00 11.02 -9.41
C GLY A 109 -12.32 10.86 -8.65
N THR A 110 -13.24 10.01 -9.14
CA THR A 110 -14.46 9.67 -8.40
C THR A 110 -14.14 8.95 -7.10
N LEU A 111 -13.26 7.95 -7.16
CA LEU A 111 -12.82 7.21 -5.99
C LEU A 111 -12.16 8.15 -4.96
N LEU A 112 -11.24 9.01 -5.39
CA LEU A 112 -10.58 9.98 -4.51
C LEU A 112 -11.60 10.92 -3.85
N SER A 113 -12.51 11.51 -4.63
CA SER A 113 -13.56 12.38 -4.10
C SER A 113 -14.50 11.68 -3.13
N TYR A 114 -14.77 10.38 -3.35
CA TYR A 114 -15.53 9.58 -2.41
C TYR A 114 -14.79 9.39 -1.08
N VAL A 115 -13.49 9.09 -1.13
CA VAL A 115 -12.64 8.96 0.07
C VAL A 115 -12.58 10.29 0.83
N GLU A 116 -12.40 11.42 0.14
CA GLU A 116 -12.40 12.75 0.76
C GLU A 116 -13.70 13.03 1.53
N ASN A 117 -14.84 12.74 0.93
CA ASN A 117 -16.14 12.96 1.53
C ASN A 117 -16.40 12.04 2.73
N THR A 118 -16.05 10.75 2.62
CA THR A 118 -16.29 9.76 3.68
C THR A 118 -15.35 9.94 4.87
N GLN A 119 -14.11 10.34 4.63
CA GLN A 119 -13.12 10.59 5.69
C GLN A 119 -13.23 11.99 6.31
N LYS A 120 -14.21 12.82 5.89
CA LYS A 120 -14.46 14.18 6.45
C LYS A 120 -13.20 15.03 6.54
N GLY A 121 -12.40 15.06 5.49
CA GLY A 121 -11.15 15.82 5.39
C GLY A 121 -9.95 15.21 6.14
N LYS A 122 -10.09 14.08 6.81
CA LYS A 122 -8.97 13.33 7.41
C LYS A 122 -8.51 12.25 6.44
N ILE A 123 -7.87 12.66 5.38
CA ILE A 123 -7.47 11.76 4.29
C ILE A 123 -6.16 11.07 4.67
N PRO A 124 -6.05 9.73 4.51
CA PRO A 124 -4.78 9.03 4.68
C PRO A 124 -3.75 9.55 3.67
N CYS A 125 -2.48 9.24 3.91
CA CYS A 125 -1.45 9.51 2.92
C CYS A 125 -1.71 8.59 1.71
N ILE A 126 -2.22 9.16 0.61
CA ILE A 126 -2.49 8.43 -0.63
C ILE A 126 -1.34 8.72 -1.60
N GLU A 127 -0.74 7.67 -2.13
CA GLU A 127 0.30 7.78 -3.15
C GLU A 127 -0.28 8.20 -4.50
N LYS A 128 0.59 8.72 -5.38
CA LYS A 128 0.21 9.00 -6.77
C LYS A 128 -0.31 7.72 -7.43
N PRO A 129 -1.32 7.84 -8.32
CA PRO A 129 -1.88 6.66 -8.98
C PRO A 129 -0.83 5.97 -9.86
N TYR A 130 -0.74 4.66 -9.70
CA TYR A 130 0.12 3.81 -10.52
C TYR A 130 -0.72 3.06 -11.56
N LYS A 131 -0.41 3.27 -12.85
CA LYS A 131 -1.11 2.58 -13.93
C LYS A 131 -0.61 1.14 -14.08
N ILE A 132 -1.53 0.19 -13.97
CA ILE A 132 -1.27 -1.22 -14.29
C ILE A 132 -1.66 -1.47 -15.73
N LYS A 133 -0.70 -1.96 -16.52
CA LYS A 133 -0.96 -2.37 -17.89
C LYS A 133 -1.56 -3.78 -17.89
N SER A 134 -2.73 -3.95 -18.50
CA SER A 134 -3.40 -5.25 -18.57
C SER A 134 -2.55 -6.30 -19.29
N SER A 135 -1.73 -5.89 -20.26
CA SER A 135 -0.82 -6.79 -20.99
C SER A 135 0.28 -7.42 -20.13
N ASN A 136 0.59 -6.80 -18.98
CA ASN A 136 1.71 -7.24 -18.12
C ASN A 136 1.26 -8.20 -17.01
N ILE A 137 -0.03 -8.53 -16.96
CA ILE A 137 -0.62 -9.39 -15.94
C ILE A 137 -1.33 -10.55 -16.61
N MET A 138 -1.12 -11.74 -16.10
CA MET A 138 -1.83 -12.95 -16.53
C MET A 138 -3.31 -12.82 -16.18
N GLU A 139 -4.17 -12.94 -17.19
CA GLU A 139 -5.61 -12.99 -16.99
C GLU A 139 -6.02 -14.38 -16.48
N ILE A 140 -6.56 -14.42 -15.28
CA ILE A 140 -7.09 -15.62 -14.65
C ILE A 140 -8.56 -15.33 -14.33
N ASP A 141 -9.48 -16.08 -14.94
CA ASP A 141 -10.91 -15.92 -14.67
C ASP A 141 -11.28 -16.32 -13.24
N ALA A 142 -12.45 -15.86 -12.79
CA ALA A 142 -12.88 -16.04 -11.40
C ALA A 142 -13.04 -17.52 -11.00
N ALA A 143 -13.49 -18.38 -11.92
CA ALA A 143 -13.68 -19.80 -11.64
C ALA A 143 -12.32 -20.52 -11.53
N THR A 144 -11.43 -20.25 -12.47
CA THR A 144 -10.05 -20.78 -12.44
C THR A 144 -9.31 -20.33 -11.18
N ARG A 145 -9.41 -19.06 -10.82
CA ARG A 145 -8.78 -18.53 -9.60
C ARG A 145 -9.28 -19.22 -8.34
N ARG A 146 -10.58 -19.46 -8.25
CA ARG A 146 -11.18 -20.22 -7.13
C ARG A 146 -10.68 -21.65 -7.10
N ASN A 147 -10.72 -22.34 -8.24
CA ASN A 147 -10.32 -23.74 -8.34
C ASN A 147 -8.84 -23.98 -8.04
N LEU A 148 -7.98 -23.00 -8.34
CA LEU A 148 -6.55 -23.04 -8.01
C LEU A 148 -6.26 -22.71 -6.54
N GLU A 149 -7.27 -22.27 -5.78
CA GLU A 149 -7.11 -21.91 -4.36
C GLU A 149 -5.88 -21.01 -4.11
N ILE A 150 -5.74 -19.96 -4.92
CA ILE A 150 -4.51 -19.13 -4.90
C ILE A 150 -4.40 -18.32 -3.60
N LEU A 151 -5.49 -17.61 -3.21
CA LEU A 151 -5.51 -16.71 -2.06
C LEU A 151 -6.40 -17.19 -0.94
N GLU A 152 -7.45 -17.95 -1.27
CA GLU A 152 -8.46 -18.42 -0.32
C GLU A 152 -8.78 -19.88 -0.60
N PRO A 153 -8.92 -20.73 0.43
CA PRO A 153 -9.31 -22.12 0.24
C PRO A 153 -10.78 -22.25 -0.14
N CYS A 154 -11.14 -23.25 -0.93
CA CYS A 154 -12.53 -23.57 -1.26
C CYS A 154 -13.29 -24.19 -0.08
N SER A 155 -12.60 -24.74 0.90
CA SER A 155 -13.19 -25.37 2.07
C SER A 155 -12.75 -24.70 3.37
N VAL A 156 -13.63 -24.71 4.37
CA VAL A 156 -13.38 -24.10 5.69
C VAL A 156 -12.12 -24.66 6.41
N ARG A 157 -11.73 -25.87 6.08
CA ARG A 157 -10.52 -26.54 6.64
C ARG A 157 -9.39 -26.70 5.62
N GLY A 158 -9.55 -26.11 4.44
CA GLY A 158 -8.53 -26.13 3.39
C GLY A 158 -7.38 -25.16 3.66
N SER A 159 -6.32 -25.30 2.89
CA SER A 159 -5.20 -24.39 2.83
C SER A 159 -5.05 -23.91 1.39
N CYS A 160 -4.74 -22.66 1.17
CA CYS A 160 -4.50 -22.11 -0.16
C CYS A 160 -3.01 -22.05 -0.49
N LEU A 161 -2.70 -21.70 -1.73
CA LEU A 161 -1.30 -21.52 -2.15
C LEU A 161 -0.59 -20.46 -1.31
N LEU A 162 -1.24 -19.34 -1.05
CA LEU A 162 -0.69 -18.26 -0.22
C LEU A 162 -0.32 -18.78 1.17
N ASP A 163 -1.23 -19.51 1.85
CA ASP A 163 -0.96 -20.05 3.19
C ASP A 163 0.26 -20.97 3.22
N THR A 164 0.46 -21.70 2.13
CA THR A 164 1.55 -22.68 2.02
C THR A 164 2.91 -22.04 1.83
N ILE A 165 2.99 -20.93 1.09
CA ILE A 165 4.25 -20.27 0.71
C ILE A 165 4.53 -18.96 1.45
N ASP A 166 3.62 -18.49 2.31
CA ASP A 166 3.84 -17.25 3.08
C ASP A 166 4.79 -17.49 4.26
N TYR A 167 6.07 -17.33 3.98
CA TYR A 167 7.12 -17.26 4.99
C TYR A 167 7.59 -15.82 5.22
N THR A 168 6.78 -14.82 4.88
CA THR A 168 7.14 -13.42 5.11
C THR A 168 7.23 -13.12 6.60
N VAL A 169 8.11 -12.18 6.95
CA VAL A 169 8.34 -11.80 8.35
C VAL A 169 7.76 -10.44 8.70
N THR A 170 7.12 -9.78 7.73
CA THR A 170 6.49 -8.46 7.92
C THR A 170 5.09 -8.45 7.31
N GLY A 171 4.18 -7.67 7.90
CA GLY A 171 2.84 -7.51 7.33
C GLY A 171 2.83 -6.89 5.92
N ALA A 172 3.77 -5.97 5.64
CA ALA A 172 3.95 -5.41 4.29
C ALA A 172 4.42 -6.48 3.29
N GLY A 173 5.30 -7.37 3.71
CA GLY A 173 5.76 -8.51 2.90
C GLY A 173 4.62 -9.46 2.54
N GLY A 174 3.79 -9.85 3.51
CA GLY A 174 2.62 -10.71 3.26
C GLY A 174 1.63 -10.07 2.29
N ARG A 175 1.32 -8.78 2.45
CA ARG A 175 0.47 -8.05 1.49
C ARG A 175 1.08 -8.00 0.09
N MET A 176 2.41 -7.82 -0.01
CA MET A 176 3.10 -7.84 -1.31
C MET A 176 3.05 -9.22 -1.95
N LEU A 177 3.28 -10.29 -1.18
CA LEU A 177 3.19 -11.67 -1.67
C LEU A 177 1.78 -11.99 -2.20
N ALA A 178 0.75 -11.70 -1.41
CA ALA A 178 -0.64 -11.88 -1.82
C ALA A 178 -0.96 -11.13 -3.13
N ARG A 179 -0.51 -9.85 -3.24
CA ARG A 179 -0.69 -9.05 -4.45
C ARG A 179 0.04 -9.65 -5.66
N ARG A 180 1.26 -10.16 -5.49
CA ARG A 180 2.02 -10.81 -6.57
C ARG A 180 1.37 -12.10 -7.04
N LEU A 181 0.85 -12.90 -6.13
CA LEU A 181 0.11 -14.13 -6.46
C LEU A 181 -1.23 -13.82 -7.13
N SER A 182 -1.92 -12.76 -6.71
CA SER A 182 -3.19 -12.37 -7.31
C SER A 182 -3.04 -11.85 -8.74
N ALA A 183 -1.86 -11.35 -9.11
CA ALA A 183 -1.57 -10.74 -10.40
C ALA A 183 -0.20 -11.20 -10.93
N PRO A 184 -0.08 -12.47 -11.38
CA PRO A 184 1.15 -12.99 -11.97
C PRO A 184 1.55 -12.18 -13.19
N LEU A 185 2.85 -11.93 -13.36
CA LEU A 185 3.37 -11.18 -14.49
C LEU A 185 3.43 -12.04 -15.76
N THR A 186 3.34 -11.36 -16.92
CA THR A 186 3.57 -11.94 -18.24
C THR A 186 4.79 -11.32 -18.94
N ASP A 187 5.29 -10.21 -18.44
CA ASP A 187 6.48 -9.54 -18.94
C ASP A 187 7.75 -10.31 -18.52
N LEU A 188 8.47 -10.86 -19.51
CA LEU A 188 9.65 -11.69 -19.27
C LEU A 188 10.80 -10.93 -18.58
N VAL A 189 10.96 -9.64 -18.88
CA VAL A 189 12.01 -8.81 -18.26
C VAL A 189 11.73 -8.67 -16.76
N GLU A 190 10.51 -8.31 -16.42
CA GLU A 190 10.10 -8.16 -15.02
C GLU A 190 10.10 -9.49 -14.25
N ILE A 191 9.77 -10.60 -14.93
CA ILE A 191 9.84 -11.95 -14.34
C ILE A 191 11.30 -12.28 -14.02
N ASN A 192 12.21 -12.11 -14.99
CA ASN A 192 13.63 -12.40 -14.79
C ASN A 192 14.24 -11.50 -13.72
N ASN A 193 13.95 -10.21 -13.72
CA ASN A 193 14.40 -9.30 -12.65
C ASN A 193 14.02 -9.78 -11.24
N ARG A 194 12.82 -10.38 -11.09
CA ARG A 194 12.40 -10.96 -9.80
C ARG A 194 13.14 -12.26 -9.50
N LEU A 195 13.35 -13.09 -10.50
CA LEU A 195 14.08 -14.36 -10.35
C LEU A 195 15.55 -14.12 -9.99
N ASP A 196 16.21 -13.15 -10.60
CA ASP A 196 17.59 -12.77 -10.29
C ASP A 196 17.75 -12.38 -8.81
N VAL A 197 16.80 -11.62 -8.26
CA VAL A 197 16.79 -11.28 -6.83
C VAL A 197 16.61 -12.51 -5.94
N ILE A 198 15.74 -13.45 -6.34
CA ILE A 198 15.54 -14.70 -5.62
C ILE A 198 16.82 -15.53 -5.66
N GLU A 199 17.44 -15.69 -6.82
CA GLU A 199 18.69 -16.41 -7.01
C GLU A 199 19.83 -15.80 -6.17
N PHE A 200 19.93 -14.48 -6.14
CA PHE A 200 20.89 -13.78 -5.28
C PHE A 200 20.73 -14.18 -3.81
N PHE A 201 19.50 -14.20 -3.27
CA PHE A 201 19.28 -14.58 -1.87
C PHE A 201 19.44 -16.07 -1.62
N LEU A 202 19.15 -16.94 -2.59
CA LEU A 202 19.40 -18.38 -2.50
C LEU A 202 20.90 -18.68 -2.41
N ASN A 203 21.70 -17.98 -3.20
CA ASN A 203 23.16 -18.14 -3.22
C ASN A 203 23.84 -17.45 -2.02
N ASN A 204 23.16 -16.51 -1.35
CA ASN A 204 23.67 -15.75 -0.23
C ASN A 204 22.81 -15.94 1.04
N PHE A 205 22.75 -17.17 1.54
CA PHE A 205 21.90 -17.55 2.67
C PHE A 205 22.12 -16.70 3.94
N ASN A 206 23.37 -16.33 4.25
CA ASN A 206 23.68 -15.50 5.41
C ASN A 206 23.07 -14.10 5.27
N ILE A 207 23.16 -13.48 4.08
CA ILE A 207 22.53 -12.19 3.80
C ILE A 207 21.01 -12.30 3.97
N CYS A 208 20.40 -13.35 3.42
CA CYS A 208 18.97 -13.59 3.55
C CYS A 208 18.55 -13.72 5.02
N ARG A 209 19.27 -14.50 5.82
CA ARG A 209 19.01 -14.66 7.25
C ARG A 209 19.11 -13.32 7.99
N ASP A 210 20.20 -12.59 7.81
CA ASP A 210 20.48 -11.35 8.54
C ASP A 210 19.47 -10.25 8.18
N ILE A 211 19.06 -10.15 6.91
CA ILE A 211 17.97 -9.28 6.49
C ILE A 211 16.64 -9.68 7.14
N ARG A 212 16.30 -10.98 7.16
CA ARG A 212 15.07 -11.46 7.79
C ARG A 212 15.03 -11.15 9.27
N GLU A 213 16.12 -11.34 10.00
CA GLU A 213 16.23 -10.98 11.42
C GLU A 213 16.06 -9.47 11.66
N LEU A 214 16.56 -8.65 10.74
CA LEU A 214 16.38 -7.21 10.82
C LEU A 214 14.94 -6.80 10.51
N LEU A 215 14.32 -7.39 9.48
CA LEU A 215 12.94 -7.13 9.09
C LEU A 215 11.93 -7.54 10.17
N GLN A 216 12.20 -8.64 10.92
CA GLN A 216 11.34 -9.04 12.05
C GLN A 216 11.24 -7.98 13.15
N LYS A 217 12.27 -7.14 13.28
CA LYS A 217 12.33 -6.04 14.26
C LYS A 217 11.74 -4.74 13.71
N MET A 218 11.37 -4.71 12.43
CA MET A 218 10.91 -3.52 11.75
C MET A 218 9.41 -3.31 11.94
N PRO A 219 8.99 -2.19 12.56
CA PRO A 219 7.58 -1.82 12.64
C PRO A 219 6.98 -1.50 11.26
N GLU A 220 5.66 -1.58 11.13
CA GLU A 220 4.95 -1.26 9.89
C GLU A 220 4.93 0.25 9.62
N ILE A 221 5.72 0.70 8.66
CA ILE A 221 5.86 2.12 8.27
C ILE A 221 4.58 2.63 7.62
N GLU A 222 4.06 1.93 6.62
CA GLU A 222 2.90 2.35 5.83
C GLU A 222 1.69 2.66 6.71
N ARG A 223 1.33 1.71 7.58
CA ARG A 223 0.19 1.89 8.49
C ARG A 223 0.44 2.96 9.56
N ALA A 224 1.67 3.12 10.05
CA ALA A 224 2.01 4.17 11.00
C ALA A 224 1.86 5.55 10.34
N VAL A 225 2.40 5.75 9.13
CA VAL A 225 2.27 7.00 8.37
C VAL A 225 0.81 7.30 8.07
N SER A 226 0.03 6.31 7.62
CA SER A 226 -1.40 6.48 7.33
C SER A 226 -2.17 6.93 8.58
N ARG A 227 -1.94 6.30 9.75
CA ARG A 227 -2.59 6.72 11.01
C ARG A 227 -2.18 8.12 11.46
N LEU A 228 -0.90 8.47 11.31
CA LEU A 228 -0.39 9.80 11.65
C LEU A 228 -1.01 10.87 10.74
N ALA A 229 -1.12 10.62 9.44
CA ALA A 229 -1.69 11.55 8.47
C ALA A 229 -3.17 11.88 8.77
N VAL A 230 -3.97 10.89 9.18
CA VAL A 230 -5.38 11.12 9.55
C VAL A 230 -5.57 11.63 10.99
N GLY A 231 -4.48 11.91 11.73
CA GLY A 231 -4.54 12.37 13.12
C GLY A 231 -5.03 11.30 14.12
N ARG A 232 -4.99 10.02 13.74
CA ARG A 232 -5.30 8.86 14.59
C ARG A 232 -4.04 8.19 15.13
N GLY A 233 -2.86 8.56 14.61
CA GLY A 233 -1.58 8.06 15.09
C GLY A 233 -1.18 8.71 16.41
N GLY A 234 -0.35 8.02 17.16
CA GLY A 234 0.13 8.44 18.46
C GLY A 234 1.63 8.29 18.63
N PRO A 235 2.14 8.56 19.85
CA PRO A 235 3.57 8.49 20.14
C PRO A 235 4.21 7.12 19.84
N ARG A 236 3.47 6.03 19.97
CA ARG A 236 3.94 4.68 19.59
C ARG A 236 4.15 4.53 18.09
N ASP A 237 3.22 5.08 17.28
CA ASP A 237 3.36 5.06 15.82
C ASP A 237 4.57 5.86 15.38
N LEU A 238 4.76 7.04 16.00
CA LEU A 238 5.91 7.91 15.72
C LEU A 238 7.24 7.25 16.10
N LYS A 239 7.30 6.60 17.27
CA LYS A 239 8.46 5.82 17.68
C LYS A 239 8.72 4.65 16.74
N GLY A 240 7.68 3.88 16.38
CA GLY A 240 7.77 2.78 15.43
C GLY A 240 8.32 3.24 14.09
N LEU A 241 7.81 4.36 13.56
CA LEU A 241 8.31 4.96 12.34
C LEU A 241 9.81 5.32 12.45
N ALA A 242 10.22 6.01 13.52
CA ALA A 242 11.61 6.38 13.71
C ALA A 242 12.54 5.15 13.85
N LEU A 243 12.11 4.11 14.57
CA LEU A 243 12.86 2.86 14.68
C LEU A 243 13.00 2.17 13.32
N ALA A 244 11.91 2.05 12.55
CA ALA A 244 11.97 1.44 11.22
C ALA A 244 12.92 2.21 10.28
N LEU A 245 12.83 3.54 10.25
CA LEU A 245 13.72 4.38 9.45
C LEU A 245 15.19 4.28 9.88
N SER A 246 15.45 4.09 11.17
CA SER A 246 16.82 3.90 11.68
C SER A 246 17.47 2.58 11.25
N LEU A 247 16.65 1.59 10.82
CA LEU A 247 17.15 0.29 10.33
C LEU A 247 17.53 0.33 8.84
N MET A 248 17.10 1.34 8.07
CA MET A 248 17.38 1.43 6.63
C MET A 248 18.88 1.41 6.27
N PRO A 249 19.78 2.17 6.96
CA PRO A 249 21.20 2.08 6.68
C PRO A 249 21.78 0.69 6.96
N LYS A 250 21.26 0.00 7.98
CA LYS A 250 21.71 -1.37 8.32
C LYS A 250 21.33 -2.37 7.23
N LEU A 251 20.12 -2.25 6.65
CA LEU A 251 19.70 -3.06 5.50
C LEU A 251 20.65 -2.89 4.32
N LYS A 252 21.00 -1.64 3.98
CA LYS A 252 21.96 -1.36 2.91
C LYS A 252 23.32 -2.01 3.19
N ASN A 253 23.82 -1.82 4.39
CA ASN A 253 25.14 -2.34 4.78
C ASN A 253 25.21 -3.87 4.74
N ILE A 254 24.16 -4.59 5.16
CA ILE A 254 24.13 -6.06 5.09
C ILE A 254 24.34 -6.54 3.65
N VAL A 255 23.69 -5.91 2.68
CA VAL A 255 23.80 -6.32 1.27
C VAL A 255 25.16 -5.91 0.69
N HIS A 256 25.62 -4.67 0.91
CA HIS A 256 26.86 -4.17 0.31
C HIS A 256 28.14 -4.77 0.93
N LEU A 257 28.23 -4.87 2.27
CA LEU A 257 29.43 -5.39 2.94
C LEU A 257 29.65 -6.89 2.67
N SER A 258 28.56 -7.63 2.45
CA SER A 258 28.67 -9.03 2.10
C SER A 258 28.95 -9.25 0.62
N GLY A 259 28.59 -8.31 -0.25
CA GLY A 259 28.90 -8.32 -1.68
C GLY A 259 30.40 -8.14 -1.97
N GLU A 260 31.13 -7.39 -1.15
CA GLU A 260 32.60 -7.24 -1.28
C GLU A 260 33.38 -8.53 -0.96
N ASN A 261 32.79 -9.42 -0.16
CA ASN A 261 33.35 -10.74 0.18
C ASN A 261 32.73 -11.89 -0.65
N ALA A 262 31.70 -11.63 -1.42
CA ALA A 262 31.04 -12.63 -2.28
C ALA A 262 31.80 -12.75 -3.60
N ILE A 263 32.68 -13.72 -3.68
CA ILE A 263 33.55 -14.01 -4.81
C ILE A 263 32.77 -14.31 -6.12
N LEU A 264 31.45 -14.35 -6.14
CA LEU A 264 30.70 -14.94 -7.26
C LEU A 264 29.41 -14.27 -7.71
N ASN A 265 28.79 -13.32 -7.01
CA ASN A 265 27.53 -12.77 -7.51
C ASN A 265 27.43 -11.24 -7.34
N GLU A 266 27.44 -10.55 -8.46
CA GLU A 266 27.07 -9.13 -8.54
C GLU A 266 25.65 -8.94 -8.00
N ILE A 267 25.42 -7.85 -7.27
CA ILE A 267 24.08 -7.50 -6.78
C ILE A 267 23.20 -7.18 -8.00
N PRO A 268 22.06 -7.87 -8.18
CA PRO A 268 21.17 -7.59 -9.31
C PRO A 268 20.75 -6.12 -9.38
N ASP A 269 20.65 -5.58 -10.59
CA ASP A 269 20.28 -4.18 -10.82
C ASP A 269 18.96 -3.80 -10.17
N SER A 270 17.98 -4.68 -10.20
CA SER A 270 16.68 -4.51 -9.56
C SER A 270 16.78 -4.40 -8.03
N LEU A 271 17.68 -5.18 -7.40
CA LEU A 271 17.95 -5.08 -5.96
C LEU A 271 18.73 -3.79 -5.64
N ASN A 272 19.74 -3.44 -6.45
CA ASN A 272 20.46 -2.18 -6.34
C ASN A 272 19.53 -0.96 -6.42
N ALA A 273 18.59 -0.97 -7.35
CA ALA A 273 17.59 0.09 -7.47
C ALA A 273 16.73 0.23 -6.19
N ILE A 274 16.31 -0.88 -5.58
CA ILE A 274 15.59 -0.88 -4.31
C ILE A 274 16.46 -0.28 -3.20
N LEU A 275 17.71 -0.71 -3.07
CA LEU A 275 18.64 -0.21 -2.06
C LEU A 275 18.93 1.28 -2.20
N ASN A 276 19.08 1.77 -3.43
CA ASN A 276 19.31 3.18 -3.72
C ASN A 276 18.10 4.06 -3.37
N ASN A 277 16.89 3.53 -3.49
CA ASN A 277 15.66 4.21 -3.12
C ASN A 277 15.44 4.26 -1.59
N LEU A 278 16.16 3.47 -0.79
CA LEU A 278 16.17 3.61 0.66
C LEU A 278 16.90 4.91 1.04
N GLY A 279 16.16 5.94 1.44
CA GLY A 279 16.70 7.25 1.82
C GLY A 279 17.55 7.22 3.09
N ASN A 280 18.14 8.34 3.41
CA ASN A 280 18.80 8.60 4.69
C ASN A 280 17.91 9.51 5.54
N TYR A 281 17.42 8.99 6.67
CA TYR A 281 16.48 9.67 7.56
C TYR A 281 17.09 9.95 8.95
N THR A 282 18.41 9.98 9.07
CA THR A 282 19.12 10.09 10.34
C THR A 282 18.68 11.33 11.15
N ASN A 283 18.58 12.50 10.52
CA ASN A 283 18.15 13.71 11.19
C ASN A 283 16.71 13.61 11.72
N LEU A 284 15.80 13.06 10.91
CA LEU A 284 14.41 12.87 11.31
C LEU A 284 14.29 11.88 12.47
N THR A 285 14.99 10.74 12.37
CA THR A 285 14.97 9.72 13.42
C THR A 285 15.55 10.22 14.73
N THR A 286 16.67 10.95 14.68
CA THR A 286 17.30 11.56 15.85
C THR A 286 16.35 12.54 16.51
N ASN A 287 15.73 13.44 15.75
CA ASN A 287 14.77 14.41 16.26
C ASN A 287 13.57 13.74 16.95
N ILE A 288 13.00 12.72 16.33
CA ILE A 288 11.85 12.00 16.91
C ILE A 288 12.27 11.27 18.20
N LEU A 289 13.37 10.52 18.16
CA LEU A 289 13.81 9.73 19.31
C LEU A 289 14.30 10.60 20.46
N SER A 290 14.89 11.78 20.20
CA SER A 290 15.28 12.72 21.24
C SER A 290 14.07 13.38 21.90
N ALA A 291 12.97 13.57 21.17
CA ALA A 291 11.74 14.15 21.70
C ALA A 291 10.94 13.19 22.58
N LEU A 292 10.95 11.90 22.23
CA LEU A 292 10.17 10.90 22.95
C LEU A 292 10.90 10.44 24.21
N ARG A 293 10.12 10.24 25.30
CA ARG A 293 10.68 9.67 26.53
C ARG A 293 11.06 8.20 26.37
N ASP A 294 11.97 7.74 27.20
CA ASP A 294 12.30 6.32 27.28
C ASP A 294 11.14 5.49 27.86
N GLU A 295 11.05 4.23 27.49
CA GLU A 295 10.00 3.30 27.94
C GLU A 295 10.42 2.44 29.15
N ASN A 296 11.52 2.83 29.83
CA ASN A 296 12.08 2.02 30.92
C ASN A 296 11.07 1.74 32.03
N ASP A 297 10.19 2.71 32.33
CA ASP A 297 9.19 2.58 33.41
C ASP A 297 7.76 2.35 32.92
N ARG A 298 7.41 2.90 31.76
CA ARG A 298 6.04 2.79 31.20
C ARG A 298 6.09 2.86 29.66
N PRO A 299 5.25 2.06 28.97
CA PRO A 299 5.14 2.17 27.52
C PRO A 299 4.60 3.55 27.13
N LEU A 300 4.96 4.04 25.93
CA LEU A 300 4.38 5.25 25.36
C LEU A 300 2.85 5.12 25.22
N PRO A 301 2.09 6.22 25.39
CA PRO A 301 0.65 6.17 25.19
C PRO A 301 0.29 5.88 23.74
N MET A 302 -0.90 5.30 23.51
CA MET A 302 -1.40 5.09 22.15
C MET A 302 -1.86 6.38 21.50
N LEU A 303 -2.44 7.31 22.26
CA LEU A 303 -2.98 8.56 21.76
C LEU A 303 -2.21 9.74 22.34
N ALA A 304 -1.96 10.77 21.52
CA ALA A 304 -1.26 11.97 21.95
C ALA A 304 -1.99 12.72 23.07
N ARG A 305 -3.33 12.67 23.12
CA ARG A 305 -4.14 13.29 24.16
C ARG A 305 -3.92 12.72 25.57
N ASP A 306 -3.38 11.51 25.68
CA ASP A 306 -3.08 10.89 26.98
C ASP A 306 -1.85 11.52 27.63
N GLY A 307 -1.08 12.32 26.89
CA GLY A 307 0.06 13.08 27.38
C GLY A 307 1.25 12.24 27.83
N ASN A 308 2.20 12.87 28.52
CA ASN A 308 3.35 12.21 29.15
C ASN A 308 4.20 11.33 28.19
N PHE A 309 4.42 11.77 26.96
CA PHE A 309 5.24 11.08 25.99
C PHE A 309 6.51 11.83 25.55
N LEU A 310 6.59 13.13 25.84
CA LEU A 310 7.78 13.93 25.57
C LEU A 310 8.77 13.83 26.73
N ARG A 311 10.05 13.76 26.37
CA ARG A 311 11.18 13.76 27.31
C ARG A 311 11.27 15.10 28.03
N SER A 312 11.61 15.09 29.31
CA SER A 312 11.96 16.33 30.04
C SER A 312 13.21 16.95 29.44
N GLY A 313 13.24 18.26 29.34
CA GLY A 313 14.33 19.01 28.70
C GLY A 313 14.18 19.16 27.17
N TYR A 314 13.22 18.50 26.52
CA TYR A 314 13.02 18.68 25.09
C TYR A 314 12.34 20.01 24.73
N SER A 315 11.40 20.46 25.55
CA SER A 315 10.70 21.74 25.37
C SER A 315 10.64 22.50 26.69
N PRO A 316 11.42 23.60 26.83
CA PRO A 316 11.41 24.40 28.06
C PRO A 316 10.02 24.89 28.46
N ALA A 317 9.23 25.35 27.49
CA ALA A 317 7.85 25.79 27.72
C ALA A 317 6.94 24.71 28.29
N LEU A 318 7.11 23.46 27.83
CA LEU A 318 6.33 22.31 28.34
C LEU A 318 6.79 21.96 29.77
N ASP A 319 8.07 22.02 30.03
CA ASP A 319 8.61 21.71 31.36
C ASP A 319 8.17 22.75 32.38
N GLU A 320 8.15 24.05 32.04
CA GLU A 320 7.56 25.13 32.87
C GLU A 320 6.09 24.86 33.19
N LEU A 321 5.28 24.46 32.20
CA LEU A 321 3.87 24.09 32.42
C LEU A 321 3.71 22.85 33.33
N ARG A 322 4.60 21.87 33.21
CA ARG A 322 4.64 20.70 34.09
C ARG A 322 4.95 21.09 35.55
N ASP A 323 5.89 22.01 35.73
CA ASP A 323 6.27 22.54 37.05
C ASP A 323 5.11 23.33 37.68
N ILE A 324 4.46 24.19 36.92
CA ILE A 324 3.27 24.92 37.38
C ILE A 324 2.18 23.93 37.81
N LYS A 325 1.90 22.89 36.98
CA LYS A 325 0.91 21.88 37.30
C LYS A 325 1.26 21.08 38.55
N SER A 326 2.53 20.78 38.78
CA SER A 326 2.98 20.02 39.96
C SER A 326 2.87 20.84 41.25
N HIS A 327 3.00 22.19 41.17
CA HIS A 327 2.85 23.09 42.31
C HIS A 327 1.42 23.52 42.57
N ALA A 328 0.54 23.52 41.56
CA ALA A 328 -0.86 23.88 41.70
C ALA A 328 -1.71 22.77 42.36
N GLY A 329 -1.17 21.58 42.55
CA GLY A 329 -1.83 20.44 43.22
C GLY A 329 -1.41 20.22 44.67
N LYS A 330 -0.58 21.14 45.22
CA LYS A 330 -0.24 21.27 46.65
C LYS A 330 -1.00 22.44 47.26
#